data_6467a803d92bf9b577bd7d5d0e840016
#
_entry.id   6467a803d92bf9b577bd7d5d0e840016
#
_cell.length_a   1.000
_cell.length_b   1.000
_cell.length_c   1.000
_cell.angle_alpha   90.00
_cell.angle_beta   90.00
_cell.angle_gamma   90.00
#
_symmetry.space_group_name_H-M   'P 1'
#
loop_
_entity.id
_entity.type
_entity.pdbx_description
1 polymer ?
#
loop_
_entity_poly.entity_id
_entity_poly.type
_entity_poly.pdbx_seq_one_letter_code
_entity_poly.pdbx_strand_id
1 'polypeptide(L)'
;MLQVHTLENRRLENFLERHKAYYAYTGEIEIDRFLREILQKANEFVPSEAGSILLDDPITKNSDDRMENDLVFIATYGPRAEARLNKRMNARLGIVGHVYATGAGYMTDDVLQDPYFYPTLDLPDDFQTRSVVCVPIRIEAAVCGVLELVNKIGPGGFREKDRRLLEIFADYASISIQNLLDARRAFEVAKRDGLTGLYNERYLHLRLTQELSRISRDGGDLCVIFLDLDNLKSVNDRHGHLAGSQVLREVGYLLRRTVTDERATLTRYGGDEFVLILPEHDMQEGMELAQLIRNAIRASTFLSRPYGFNDPALNLHGVLTASLGVSSIRSHATPGASVEQQKNEILRSADAALYRAKQLGKDRCMGARQEDTHFPAAMLS
;
A
#
# COMPACT_ATOMS: atom_id res chain seq x y z
N MET A 1 -9.28 -33.33 -8.64
CA MET A 1 -8.66 -32.24 -7.86
C MET A 1 -9.71 -31.16 -7.67
N LEU A 2 -10.00 -30.75 -6.46
CA LEU A 2 -11.01 -29.73 -6.19
C LEU A 2 -10.53 -28.39 -6.78
N GLN A 3 -11.34 -27.74 -7.60
CA GLN A 3 -11.01 -26.44 -8.16
C GLN A 3 -11.55 -25.33 -7.23
N VAL A 4 -10.65 -24.70 -6.48
CA VAL A 4 -10.96 -23.55 -5.63
C VAL A 4 -10.69 -22.28 -6.43
N HIS A 5 -11.68 -21.39 -6.46
CA HIS A 5 -11.57 -20.10 -7.12
C HIS A 5 -11.38 -19.00 -6.05
N THR A 6 -10.50 -18.06 -6.34
CA THR A 6 -10.24 -16.89 -5.48
C THR A 6 -10.28 -15.63 -6.34
N LEU A 7 -10.43 -14.49 -5.72
CA LEU A 7 -10.16 -13.22 -6.40
C LEU A 7 -8.70 -13.21 -6.87
N GLU A 8 -8.45 -12.59 -8.03
CA GLU A 8 -7.08 -12.34 -8.48
C GLU A 8 -6.31 -11.54 -7.43
N ASN A 9 -5.01 -11.81 -7.26
CA ASN A 9 -4.15 -11.19 -6.23
C ASN A 9 -4.34 -9.67 -6.15
N ARG A 10 -4.32 -8.97 -7.29
CA ARG A 10 -4.48 -7.52 -7.33
C ARG A 10 -5.84 -7.03 -6.81
N ARG A 11 -6.93 -7.78 -7.07
CA ARG A 11 -8.27 -7.45 -6.55
C ARG A 11 -8.39 -7.77 -5.07
N LEU A 12 -7.79 -8.88 -4.67
CA LEU A 12 -7.75 -9.30 -3.27
C LEU A 12 -6.87 -8.36 -2.44
N GLU A 13 -5.74 -7.92 -2.97
CA GLU A 13 -4.89 -6.90 -2.37
C GLU A 13 -5.66 -5.58 -2.19
N ASN A 14 -6.30 -5.07 -3.24
CA ASN A 14 -7.13 -3.86 -3.16
C ASN A 14 -8.28 -4.01 -2.15
N PHE A 15 -8.86 -5.20 -2.06
CA PHE A 15 -9.91 -5.50 -1.09
C PHE A 15 -9.36 -5.44 0.34
N LEU A 16 -8.22 -6.06 0.59
CA LEU A 16 -7.56 -6.06 1.91
C LEU A 16 -6.97 -4.68 2.27
N GLU A 17 -6.50 -3.92 1.27
CA GLU A 17 -6.04 -2.53 1.48
C GLU A 17 -7.16 -1.62 1.99
N ARG A 18 -8.39 -1.88 1.58
CA ARG A 18 -9.57 -1.15 2.05
C ARG A 18 -10.01 -1.58 3.45
N HIS A 19 -9.60 -2.77 3.91
CA HIS A 19 -9.84 -3.27 5.28
C HIS A 19 -9.00 -2.58 6.36
N LYS A 20 -8.95 -1.31 6.42
CA LYS A 20 -8.09 -0.39 7.14
C LYS A 20 -6.77 -0.17 6.43
N ALA A 21 -6.95 0.66 5.45
CA ALA A 21 -5.91 1.42 4.86
C ALA A 21 -4.59 0.72 5.00
N TYR A 22 -4.15 0.11 3.93
CA TYR A 22 -2.75 0.04 4.00
C TYR A 22 -2.07 -1.07 3.28
N TYR A 23 -1.32 -0.71 2.39
CA TYR A 23 0.12 -0.74 2.38
C TYR A 23 0.66 -1.71 1.35
N ALA A 24 1.04 -1.11 0.25
CA ALA A 24 1.80 -1.76 -0.80
C ALA A 24 3.00 -2.52 -0.23
N TYR A 25 2.89 -3.82 -0.09
CA TYR A 25 4.02 -4.70 0.05
C TYR A 25 4.43 -5.19 -1.34
N THR A 26 5.68 -4.99 -1.71
CA THR A 26 6.23 -5.45 -2.99
C THR A 26 6.80 -6.87 -2.93
N GLY A 27 6.53 -7.61 -1.87
CA GLY A 27 6.79 -9.05 -1.80
C GLY A 27 5.51 -9.77 -2.21
N GLU A 28 5.59 -10.64 -3.20
CA GLU A 28 4.52 -11.53 -3.64
C GLU A 28 4.12 -12.49 -2.51
N ILE A 29 3.26 -12.01 -1.59
CA ILE A 29 2.51 -12.94 -0.76
C ILE A 29 1.26 -13.27 -1.56
N GLU A 30 1.25 -14.46 -2.13
CA GLU A 30 0.12 -15.03 -2.86
C GLU A 30 -1.02 -15.35 -1.87
N ILE A 31 -1.74 -14.32 -1.41
CA ILE A 31 -2.89 -14.48 -0.50
C ILE A 31 -3.96 -15.36 -1.15
N ASP A 32 -4.16 -15.23 -2.45
CA ASP A 32 -5.08 -16.04 -3.22
C ASP A 32 -4.72 -17.53 -3.16
N ARG A 33 -3.43 -17.87 -3.27
CA ARG A 33 -2.94 -19.23 -3.10
C ARG A 33 -3.20 -19.75 -1.70
N PHE A 34 -2.93 -18.94 -0.69
CA PHE A 34 -3.12 -19.29 0.69
C PHE A 34 -4.61 -19.56 1.03
N LEU A 35 -5.52 -18.68 0.60
CA LEU A 35 -6.97 -18.87 0.81
C LEU A 35 -7.49 -20.11 0.06
N ARG A 36 -6.96 -20.39 -1.13
CA ARG A 36 -7.25 -21.65 -1.85
C ARG A 36 -6.81 -22.87 -1.05
N GLU A 37 -5.59 -22.84 -0.52
CA GLU A 37 -5.05 -23.94 0.29
C GLU A 37 -5.89 -24.18 1.54
N ILE A 38 -6.35 -23.13 2.23
CA ILE A 38 -7.25 -23.26 3.39
C ILE A 38 -8.54 -23.96 3.00
N LEU A 39 -9.23 -23.49 1.96
CA LEU A 39 -10.48 -24.11 1.52
C LEU A 39 -10.29 -25.56 1.04
N GLN A 40 -9.19 -25.85 0.34
CA GLN A 40 -8.86 -27.22 -0.06
C GLN A 40 -8.65 -28.12 1.16
N LYS A 41 -7.87 -27.67 2.13
CA LYS A 41 -7.60 -28.44 3.35
C LYS A 41 -8.87 -28.60 4.20
N ALA A 42 -9.66 -27.55 4.37
CA ALA A 42 -10.93 -27.65 5.06
C ALA A 42 -11.81 -28.73 4.41
N ASN A 43 -11.89 -28.77 3.08
CA ASN A 43 -12.67 -29.79 2.37
C ASN A 43 -12.05 -31.20 2.42
N GLU A 44 -10.72 -31.33 2.47
CA GLU A 44 -10.07 -32.63 2.67
C GLU A 44 -10.44 -33.27 4.01
N PHE A 45 -10.52 -32.48 5.07
CA PHE A 45 -10.83 -32.94 6.42
C PHE A 45 -12.34 -32.99 6.73
N VAL A 46 -13.10 -32.07 6.10
CA VAL A 46 -14.56 -31.96 6.24
C VAL A 46 -15.18 -31.95 4.83
N PRO A 47 -15.30 -33.13 4.18
CA PRO A 47 -15.77 -33.20 2.80
C PRO A 47 -17.17 -32.62 2.63
N SER A 48 -17.30 -31.65 1.68
CA SER A 48 -18.51 -30.89 1.41
C SER A 48 -18.64 -30.53 -0.07
N GLU A 49 -19.87 -30.31 -0.55
CA GLU A 49 -20.13 -30.01 -1.97
C GLU A 49 -19.68 -28.59 -2.37
N ALA A 50 -19.74 -27.65 -1.44
CA ALA A 50 -19.32 -26.28 -1.65
C ALA A 50 -18.74 -25.68 -0.36
N GLY A 51 -17.99 -24.58 -0.52
CA GLY A 51 -17.49 -23.79 0.60
C GLY A 51 -17.03 -22.41 0.16
N SER A 52 -17.01 -21.50 1.10
CA SER A 52 -16.68 -20.10 0.88
C SER A 52 -15.94 -19.46 2.04
N ILE A 53 -15.11 -18.48 1.73
CA ILE A 53 -14.61 -17.50 2.67
C ILE A 53 -15.21 -16.16 2.29
N LEU A 54 -15.86 -15.52 3.26
CA LEU A 54 -16.40 -14.18 3.12
C LEU A 54 -15.72 -13.26 4.13
N LEU A 55 -15.41 -12.05 3.68
CA LEU A 55 -14.93 -10.97 4.57
C LEU A 55 -15.83 -9.75 4.45
N ASP A 56 -15.91 -8.97 5.53
CA ASP A 56 -16.65 -7.71 5.54
C ASP A 56 -16.01 -6.71 4.55
N ASP A 57 -16.86 -5.97 3.80
CA ASP A 57 -16.37 -4.98 2.84
C ASP A 57 -15.95 -3.70 3.57
N PRO A 58 -14.68 -3.34 3.53
CA PRO A 58 -14.19 -2.14 4.19
C PRO A 58 -14.73 -0.82 3.62
N ILE A 59 -15.33 -0.84 2.41
CA ILE A 59 -15.95 0.36 1.82
C ILE A 59 -17.28 0.67 2.48
N THR A 60 -18.08 -0.38 2.73
CA THR A 60 -19.42 -0.25 3.34
C THR A 60 -19.38 -0.40 4.86
N LYS A 61 -18.17 -0.71 5.41
CA LYS A 61 -18.01 -0.97 6.85
C LYS A 61 -18.38 0.24 7.68
N ASN A 62 -19.49 0.13 8.40
CA ASN A 62 -19.87 1.08 9.42
C ASN A 62 -19.28 0.65 10.77
N SER A 63 -18.52 1.54 11.41
CA SER A 63 -17.92 1.28 12.72
C SER A 63 -18.96 1.18 13.84
N ASP A 64 -20.11 1.84 13.66
CA ASP A 64 -21.13 1.98 14.68
C ASP A 64 -22.18 0.85 14.64
N ASP A 65 -22.46 0.29 13.45
CA ASP A 65 -23.31 -0.90 13.30
C ASP A 65 -22.70 -1.90 12.30
N ARG A 66 -22.10 -2.95 12.83
CA ARG A 66 -21.53 -4.05 12.03
C ARG A 66 -22.56 -4.76 11.16
N MET A 67 -23.84 -4.71 11.53
CA MET A 67 -24.91 -5.37 10.81
C MET A 67 -25.36 -4.60 9.56
N GLU A 68 -24.89 -3.39 9.35
CA GLU A 68 -25.08 -2.62 8.11
C GLU A 68 -24.00 -2.90 7.06
N ASN A 69 -23.01 -3.72 7.40
CA ASN A 69 -21.95 -4.09 6.48
C ASN A 69 -22.41 -5.08 5.40
N ASP A 70 -21.65 -5.11 4.31
CA ASP A 70 -21.73 -6.19 3.33
C ASP A 70 -20.59 -7.17 3.57
N LEU A 71 -20.87 -8.46 3.34
CA LEU A 71 -19.88 -9.52 3.27
C LEU A 71 -19.61 -9.85 1.80
N VAL A 72 -18.34 -10.00 1.45
CA VAL A 72 -17.89 -10.27 0.08
C VAL A 72 -17.28 -11.66 -0.02
N PHE A 73 -17.70 -12.44 -1.01
CA PHE A 73 -17.13 -13.73 -1.31
C PHE A 73 -15.73 -13.56 -1.92
N ILE A 74 -14.68 -13.90 -1.16
CA ILE A 74 -13.27 -13.73 -1.56
C ILE A 74 -12.62 -15.02 -2.04
N ALA A 75 -13.11 -16.18 -1.57
CA ALA A 75 -12.70 -17.49 -2.03
C ALA A 75 -13.88 -18.44 -2.00
N THR A 76 -14.02 -19.28 -3.02
CA THR A 76 -15.14 -20.20 -3.17
C THR A 76 -14.73 -21.48 -3.89
N TYR A 77 -15.42 -22.58 -3.62
CA TYR A 77 -15.40 -23.79 -4.43
C TYR A 77 -16.79 -24.42 -4.52
N GLY A 78 -16.95 -25.36 -5.44
CA GLY A 78 -18.21 -26.06 -5.68
C GLY A 78 -18.97 -25.51 -6.88
N PRO A 79 -20.25 -25.88 -7.06
CA PRO A 79 -21.05 -25.44 -8.20
C PRO A 79 -21.14 -23.91 -8.28
N ARG A 80 -20.89 -23.37 -9.49
CA ARG A 80 -20.90 -21.93 -9.80
C ARG A 80 -20.00 -21.06 -8.90
N ALA A 81 -18.90 -21.63 -8.40
CA ALA A 81 -17.97 -20.94 -7.52
C ALA A 81 -17.48 -19.60 -8.10
N GLU A 82 -17.07 -19.56 -9.38
CA GLU A 82 -16.63 -18.33 -10.04
C GLU A 82 -17.71 -17.24 -10.09
N ALA A 83 -18.98 -17.63 -10.28
CA ALA A 83 -20.10 -16.69 -10.33
C ALA A 83 -20.41 -16.05 -8.96
N ARG A 84 -19.93 -16.65 -7.86
CA ARG A 84 -20.07 -16.11 -6.51
C ARG A 84 -18.96 -15.15 -6.15
N LEU A 85 -17.76 -15.28 -6.72
CA LEU A 85 -16.64 -14.40 -6.42
C LEU A 85 -17.01 -12.92 -6.60
N ASN A 86 -16.58 -12.09 -5.64
CA ASN A 86 -16.85 -10.66 -5.58
C ASN A 86 -18.34 -10.28 -5.43
N LYS A 87 -19.26 -11.24 -5.29
CA LYS A 87 -20.63 -10.91 -4.90
C LYS A 87 -20.67 -10.45 -3.45
N ARG A 88 -21.62 -9.59 -3.17
CA ARG A 88 -21.89 -9.00 -1.86
C ARG A 88 -23.19 -9.56 -1.32
N MET A 89 -23.22 -9.77 -0.02
CA MET A 89 -24.41 -10.08 0.72
C MET A 89 -24.49 -9.22 1.98
N ASN A 90 -25.68 -8.82 2.36
CA ASN A 90 -25.86 -8.06 3.60
C ASN A 90 -25.52 -8.93 4.81
N ALA A 91 -24.76 -8.40 5.77
CA ALA A 91 -24.32 -9.10 6.96
C ALA A 91 -25.43 -9.49 7.94
N ARG A 92 -26.69 -9.03 7.72
CA ARG A 92 -27.86 -9.44 8.51
C ARG A 92 -28.49 -10.74 8.02
N LEU A 93 -28.08 -11.21 6.83
CA LEU A 93 -28.78 -12.30 6.16
C LEU A 93 -28.12 -13.66 6.38
N GLY A 94 -28.95 -14.66 6.59
CA GLY A 94 -28.56 -16.06 6.56
C GLY A 94 -27.72 -16.51 7.75
N ILE A 95 -27.31 -17.77 7.71
CA ILE A 95 -26.44 -18.40 8.71
C ILE A 95 -25.08 -17.67 8.78
N VAL A 96 -24.57 -17.25 7.65
CA VAL A 96 -23.35 -16.45 7.54
C VAL A 96 -23.47 -15.16 8.37
N GLY A 97 -24.59 -14.44 8.21
CA GLY A 97 -24.83 -13.21 8.98
C GLY A 97 -24.98 -13.48 10.48
N HIS A 98 -25.64 -14.56 10.87
CA HIS A 98 -25.75 -14.97 12.26
C HIS A 98 -24.37 -15.21 12.89
N VAL A 99 -23.49 -15.96 12.22
CA VAL A 99 -22.13 -16.23 12.70
C VAL A 99 -21.28 -14.97 12.74
N TYR A 100 -21.39 -14.12 11.73
CA TYR A 100 -20.69 -12.83 11.70
C TYR A 100 -21.12 -11.93 12.87
N ALA A 101 -22.41 -11.87 13.17
CA ALA A 101 -22.95 -11.04 14.26
C ALA A 101 -22.55 -11.56 15.65
N THR A 102 -22.73 -12.86 15.88
CA THR A 102 -22.52 -13.48 17.20
C THR A 102 -21.06 -13.78 17.48
N GLY A 103 -20.27 -14.00 16.43
CA GLY A 103 -18.90 -14.50 16.55
C GLY A 103 -18.83 -15.95 17.04
N ALA A 104 -19.91 -16.69 17.09
CA ALA A 104 -19.96 -18.10 17.48
C ALA A 104 -20.10 -18.99 16.25
N GLY A 105 -19.35 -20.10 16.20
CA GLY A 105 -19.51 -21.09 15.15
C GLY A 105 -20.90 -21.73 15.21
N TYR A 106 -21.50 -21.98 14.06
CA TYR A 106 -22.85 -22.52 13.90
C TYR A 106 -22.87 -23.66 12.88
N MET A 107 -23.79 -24.61 13.08
CA MET A 107 -24.02 -25.67 12.10
C MET A 107 -25.48 -26.13 12.14
N THR A 108 -25.97 -26.58 10.98
CA THR A 108 -27.30 -27.19 10.84
C THR A 108 -27.25 -28.28 9.78
N ASP A 109 -28.02 -29.34 10.00
CA ASP A 109 -28.15 -30.47 9.07
C ASP A 109 -29.44 -30.41 8.25
N ASP A 110 -30.37 -29.54 8.61
CA ASP A 110 -31.59 -29.26 7.89
C ASP A 110 -31.86 -27.73 7.84
N VAL A 111 -31.35 -27.10 6.79
CA VAL A 111 -31.51 -25.68 6.62
C VAL A 111 -32.94 -25.22 6.46
N LEU A 112 -33.86 -26.10 5.98
CA LEU A 112 -35.25 -25.74 5.79
C LEU A 112 -36.00 -25.56 7.12
N GLN A 113 -35.50 -26.15 8.19
CA GLN A 113 -36.00 -25.99 9.55
C GLN A 113 -35.22 -24.96 10.37
N ASP A 114 -34.17 -24.38 9.79
CA ASP A 114 -33.26 -23.49 10.49
C ASP A 114 -33.77 -22.04 10.47
N PRO A 115 -33.90 -21.39 11.66
CA PRO A 115 -34.43 -20.04 11.74
C PRO A 115 -33.55 -18.95 11.12
N TYR A 116 -32.29 -19.26 10.88
CA TYR A 116 -31.33 -18.32 10.29
C TYR A 116 -31.09 -18.56 8.80
N PHE A 117 -31.69 -19.59 8.21
CA PHE A 117 -31.51 -19.86 6.79
C PHE A 117 -32.26 -18.81 5.92
N TYR A 118 -31.59 -18.35 4.87
CA TYR A 118 -32.16 -17.38 3.93
C TYR A 118 -32.12 -17.92 2.49
N PRO A 119 -33.22 -18.47 1.99
CA PRO A 119 -33.28 -19.24 0.73
C PRO A 119 -32.88 -18.45 -0.52
N THR A 120 -33.07 -17.12 -0.54
CA THR A 120 -32.76 -16.29 -1.71
C THR A 120 -31.26 -16.13 -1.99
N LEU A 121 -30.40 -16.62 -1.10
CA LEU A 121 -28.96 -16.71 -1.33
C LEU A 121 -28.57 -17.97 -2.08
N ASP A 122 -29.46 -18.97 -2.17
CA ASP A 122 -29.27 -20.13 -3.02
C ASP A 122 -29.31 -19.72 -4.49
N LEU A 123 -28.46 -20.35 -5.29
CA LEU A 123 -28.48 -20.15 -6.73
C LEU A 123 -29.71 -20.83 -7.33
N PRO A 124 -30.42 -20.20 -8.27
CA PRO A 124 -31.57 -20.84 -8.91
C PRO A 124 -31.16 -22.14 -9.61
N ASP A 125 -31.99 -23.13 -9.50
CA ASP A 125 -32.25 -24.32 -10.30
C ASP A 125 -31.41 -25.59 -10.11
N ASP A 126 -30.13 -25.57 -9.70
CA ASP A 126 -29.35 -26.82 -9.71
C ASP A 126 -28.61 -27.16 -8.40
N PHE A 127 -28.57 -26.29 -7.42
CA PHE A 127 -27.87 -26.52 -6.16
C PHE A 127 -28.73 -26.15 -4.97
N GLN A 128 -29.15 -27.17 -4.21
CA GLN A 128 -29.91 -26.98 -2.97
C GLN A 128 -29.00 -27.10 -1.75
N THR A 129 -29.00 -26.07 -0.93
CA THR A 129 -28.39 -26.10 0.38
C THR A 129 -29.24 -27.00 1.29
N ARG A 130 -28.62 -27.99 1.92
CA ARG A 130 -29.25 -28.93 2.86
C ARG A 130 -28.67 -28.82 4.26
N SER A 131 -27.35 -28.70 4.34
CA SER A 131 -26.62 -28.59 5.59
C SER A 131 -25.51 -27.54 5.47
N VAL A 132 -25.24 -26.86 6.56
CA VAL A 132 -24.20 -25.81 6.63
C VAL A 132 -23.42 -25.97 7.93
N VAL A 133 -22.10 -25.75 7.85
CA VAL A 133 -21.26 -25.40 8.98
C VAL A 133 -20.54 -24.10 8.69
N CYS A 134 -20.62 -23.15 9.59
CA CYS A 134 -20.07 -21.81 9.41
C CYS A 134 -19.36 -21.38 10.70
N VAL A 135 -18.17 -20.79 10.56
CA VAL A 135 -17.34 -20.35 11.68
C VAL A 135 -16.77 -18.95 11.43
N PRO A 136 -16.56 -18.15 12.48
CA PRO A 136 -16.06 -16.80 12.32
C PRO A 136 -14.56 -16.76 12.00
N ILE A 137 -14.17 -15.82 11.16
CA ILE A 137 -12.78 -15.39 10.96
C ILE A 137 -12.56 -14.10 11.73
N ARG A 138 -11.46 -14.00 12.50
CA ARG A 138 -11.16 -12.84 13.35
C ARG A 138 -9.85 -12.20 12.95
N ILE A 139 -9.81 -10.86 13.01
CA ILE A 139 -8.59 -10.07 12.93
C ILE A 139 -8.50 -9.27 14.23
N GLU A 140 -7.38 -9.43 14.95
CA GLU A 140 -7.27 -8.97 16.34
C GLU A 140 -8.37 -9.60 17.21
N ALA A 141 -9.29 -8.92 17.78
CA ALA A 141 -10.41 -9.48 18.52
C ALA A 141 -11.75 -9.37 17.77
N ALA A 142 -11.75 -8.71 16.62
CA ALA A 142 -12.97 -8.43 15.84
C ALA A 142 -13.26 -9.53 14.83
N VAL A 143 -14.53 -9.96 14.72
CA VAL A 143 -14.97 -10.80 13.61
C VAL A 143 -14.94 -9.96 12.35
N CYS A 144 -14.18 -10.37 11.35
CA CYS A 144 -14.05 -9.69 10.06
C CYS A 144 -14.63 -10.50 8.90
N GLY A 145 -15.09 -11.71 9.16
CA GLY A 145 -15.65 -12.57 8.14
C GLY A 145 -16.03 -13.94 8.66
N VAL A 146 -16.29 -14.85 7.73
CA VAL A 146 -16.68 -16.23 8.03
C VAL A 146 -16.06 -17.21 7.03
N LEU A 147 -15.89 -18.43 7.47
CA LEU A 147 -15.58 -19.60 6.67
C LEU A 147 -16.77 -20.56 6.76
N GLU A 148 -17.35 -20.93 5.62
CA GLU A 148 -18.48 -21.85 5.56
C GLU A 148 -18.20 -23.05 4.66
N LEU A 149 -18.78 -24.21 5.03
CA LEU A 149 -18.90 -25.38 4.18
C LEU A 149 -20.36 -25.77 4.07
N VAL A 150 -20.76 -26.19 2.88
CA VAL A 150 -22.15 -26.46 2.51
C VAL A 150 -22.28 -27.89 2.01
N ASN A 151 -23.33 -28.57 2.44
CA ASN A 151 -23.70 -29.94 2.06
C ASN A 151 -22.59 -30.96 2.38
N LYS A 152 -22.60 -31.49 3.59
CA LYS A 152 -21.69 -32.54 4.01
C LYS A 152 -21.74 -33.74 3.05
N ILE A 153 -20.57 -34.17 2.58
CA ILE A 153 -20.45 -35.43 1.82
C ILE A 153 -20.22 -36.59 2.78
N GLY A 154 -21.00 -37.64 2.63
CA GLY A 154 -20.94 -38.87 3.45
C GLY A 154 -22.15 -39.05 4.37
N PRO A 155 -22.19 -40.14 5.17
CA PRO A 155 -23.31 -40.44 6.01
C PRO A 155 -23.41 -39.51 7.23
N GLY A 156 -24.62 -39.02 7.49
CA GLY A 156 -24.92 -38.09 8.59
C GLY A 156 -24.45 -36.67 8.24
N GLY A 157 -25.07 -35.67 8.82
CA GLY A 157 -24.73 -34.26 8.58
C GLY A 157 -23.40 -33.80 9.21
N PHE A 158 -23.22 -32.49 9.30
CA PHE A 158 -22.11 -31.92 10.04
C PHE A 158 -22.20 -32.24 11.53
N ARG A 159 -21.06 -32.50 12.13
CA ARG A 159 -20.96 -32.86 13.57
C ARG A 159 -20.08 -31.83 14.28
N GLU A 160 -20.18 -31.79 15.58
CA GLU A 160 -19.39 -30.90 16.44
C GLU A 160 -17.86 -30.98 16.16
N LYS A 161 -17.37 -32.19 15.84
CA LYS A 161 -15.97 -32.38 15.42
C LYS A 161 -15.64 -31.65 14.12
N ASP A 162 -16.58 -31.56 13.18
CA ASP A 162 -16.40 -30.92 11.89
C ASP A 162 -16.37 -29.40 12.10
N ARG A 163 -17.25 -28.88 12.96
CA ARG A 163 -17.25 -27.46 13.36
C ARG A 163 -15.93 -27.06 14.03
N ARG A 164 -15.44 -27.88 15.00
CA ARG A 164 -14.15 -27.61 15.65
C ARG A 164 -12.96 -27.65 14.70
N LEU A 165 -12.96 -28.59 13.75
CA LEU A 165 -11.94 -28.61 12.70
C LEU A 165 -11.99 -27.36 11.83
N LEU A 166 -13.19 -26.92 11.45
CA LEU A 166 -13.35 -25.72 10.65
C LEU A 166 -12.92 -24.46 11.43
N GLU A 167 -13.16 -24.39 12.74
CA GLU A 167 -12.64 -23.32 13.61
C GLU A 167 -11.12 -23.25 13.57
N ILE A 168 -10.42 -24.38 13.59
CA ILE A 168 -8.95 -24.41 13.46
C ILE A 168 -8.51 -23.81 12.12
N PHE A 169 -9.19 -24.13 11.01
CA PHE A 169 -8.88 -23.53 9.70
C PHE A 169 -9.19 -22.04 9.66
N ALA A 170 -10.28 -21.58 10.30
CA ALA A 170 -10.62 -20.17 10.41
C ALA A 170 -9.60 -19.41 11.26
N ASP A 171 -9.11 -19.99 12.36
CA ASP A 171 -8.05 -19.41 13.17
C ASP A 171 -6.74 -19.33 12.39
N TYR A 172 -6.42 -20.33 11.57
CA TYR A 172 -5.25 -20.32 10.71
C TYR A 172 -5.35 -19.21 9.63
N ALA A 173 -6.54 -19.04 9.04
CA ALA A 173 -6.84 -17.92 8.13
C ALA A 173 -6.66 -16.57 8.84
N SER A 174 -7.19 -16.46 10.05
CA SER A 174 -7.10 -15.26 10.89
C SER A 174 -5.65 -14.84 11.15
N ILE A 175 -4.83 -15.79 11.64
CA ILE A 175 -3.40 -15.55 11.92
C ILE A 175 -2.66 -15.12 10.66
N SER A 176 -2.93 -15.75 9.54
CA SER A 176 -2.21 -15.45 8.30
C SER A 176 -2.61 -14.10 7.71
N ILE A 177 -3.88 -13.73 7.76
CA ILE A 177 -4.35 -12.41 7.37
C ILE A 177 -3.73 -11.36 8.31
N GLN A 178 -3.71 -11.60 9.62
CA GLN A 178 -3.11 -10.71 10.60
C GLN A 178 -1.61 -10.50 10.33
N ASN A 179 -0.85 -11.59 10.17
CA ASN A 179 0.59 -11.51 9.86
C ASN A 179 0.88 -10.70 8.60
N LEU A 180 0.03 -10.85 7.57
CA LEU A 180 0.15 -10.07 6.36
C LEU A 180 -0.08 -8.58 6.61
N LEU A 181 -1.14 -8.23 7.34
CA LEU A 181 -1.45 -6.84 7.67
C LEU A 181 -0.33 -6.21 8.50
N ASP A 182 0.23 -6.95 9.45
CA ASP A 182 1.33 -6.47 10.28
C ASP A 182 2.63 -6.31 9.49
N ALA A 183 2.95 -7.24 8.60
CA ALA A 183 4.09 -7.12 7.70
C ALA A 183 3.96 -5.89 6.79
N ARG A 184 2.77 -5.64 6.26
CA ARG A 184 2.48 -4.43 5.47
C ARG A 184 2.62 -3.16 6.28
N ARG A 185 2.07 -3.11 7.50
CA ARG A 185 2.25 -1.95 8.41
C ARG A 185 3.72 -1.68 8.67
N ALA A 186 4.47 -2.73 9.00
CA ALA A 186 5.90 -2.61 9.24
C ALA A 186 6.64 -2.06 8.01
N PHE A 187 6.29 -2.53 6.82
CA PHE A 187 6.86 -2.03 5.57
C PHE A 187 6.51 -0.56 5.31
N GLU A 188 5.24 -0.15 5.53
CA GLU A 188 4.83 1.25 5.36
C GLU A 188 5.56 2.21 6.30
N VAL A 189 5.75 1.79 7.56
CA VAL A 189 6.56 2.56 8.50
C VAL A 189 8.02 2.58 8.06
N ALA A 190 8.55 1.41 7.64
CA ALA A 190 9.94 1.26 7.24
C ALA A 190 10.31 2.02 5.95
N LYS A 191 9.33 2.39 5.11
CA LYS A 191 9.60 3.16 3.88
C LYS A 191 9.56 4.67 4.06
N ARG A 192 9.19 5.19 5.25
CA ARG A 192 9.08 6.62 5.52
C ARG A 192 10.29 7.16 6.29
N ASP A 193 10.62 8.42 6.04
CA ASP A 193 11.51 9.21 6.89
C ASP A 193 10.74 9.68 8.13
N GLY A 194 11.23 9.33 9.30
CA GLY A 194 10.53 9.60 10.57
C GLY A 194 10.45 11.09 10.92
N LEU A 195 11.23 11.95 10.30
CA LEU A 195 11.21 13.39 10.56
C LEU A 195 10.21 14.12 9.65
N THR A 196 10.26 13.88 8.36
CA THR A 196 9.49 14.63 7.34
C THR A 196 8.20 13.93 6.92
N GLY A 197 8.10 12.61 7.18
CA GLY A 197 7.01 11.76 6.72
C GLY A 197 7.00 11.52 5.20
N LEU A 198 8.01 12.01 4.47
CA LEU A 198 8.26 11.64 3.08
C LEU A 198 8.78 10.20 3.00
N TYR A 199 8.96 9.68 1.80
CA TYR A 199 9.65 8.40 1.66
C TYR A 199 11.13 8.54 2.05
N ASN A 200 11.79 7.43 2.39
CA ASN A 200 13.21 7.39 2.67
C ASN A 200 14.02 6.91 1.45
N GLU A 201 15.34 6.99 1.54
CA GLU A 201 16.28 6.58 0.50
C GLU A 201 16.05 5.12 0.03
N ARG A 202 15.82 4.20 0.97
CA ARG A 202 15.57 2.79 0.63
C ARG A 202 14.36 2.62 -0.29
N TYR A 203 13.29 3.35 -0.02
CA TYR A 203 12.09 3.30 -0.85
C TYR A 203 12.31 4.00 -2.20
N LEU A 204 13.11 5.07 -2.26
CA LEU A 204 13.51 5.71 -3.52
C LEU A 204 14.11 4.69 -4.49
N HIS A 205 15.12 3.94 -4.04
CA HIS A 205 15.79 2.96 -4.90
C HIS A 205 14.85 1.87 -5.39
N LEU A 206 13.96 1.38 -4.52
CA LEU A 206 12.94 0.40 -4.89
C LEU A 206 12.00 0.96 -5.95
N ARG A 207 11.45 2.14 -5.71
CA ARG A 207 10.49 2.78 -6.61
C ARG A 207 11.09 3.12 -7.96
N LEU A 208 12.30 3.64 -7.98
CA LEU A 208 13.01 3.96 -9.21
C LEU A 208 13.28 2.69 -10.04
N THR A 209 13.68 1.59 -9.40
CA THR A 209 13.85 0.29 -10.09
C THR A 209 12.52 -0.21 -10.69
N GLN A 210 11.40 -0.06 -10.00
CA GLN A 210 10.07 -0.44 -10.52
C GLN A 210 9.67 0.39 -11.73
N GLU A 211 9.83 1.72 -11.66
CA GLU A 211 9.50 2.61 -12.78
C GLU A 211 10.38 2.36 -14.01
N LEU A 212 11.68 2.19 -13.81
CA LEU A 212 12.59 1.87 -14.91
C LEU A 212 12.28 0.52 -15.56
N SER A 213 11.90 -0.49 -14.76
CA SER A 213 11.45 -1.78 -15.28
C SER A 213 10.13 -1.66 -16.06
N ARG A 214 9.21 -0.79 -15.63
CA ARG A 214 7.98 -0.49 -16.35
C ARG A 214 8.30 0.19 -17.69
N ILE A 215 9.12 1.22 -17.67
CA ILE A 215 9.51 1.98 -18.87
C ILE A 215 10.23 1.07 -19.88
N SER A 216 11.07 0.15 -19.41
CA SER A 216 11.75 -0.82 -20.30
C SER A 216 10.79 -1.73 -21.04
N ARG A 217 9.61 -2.04 -20.49
CA ARG A 217 8.59 -2.89 -21.12
C ARG A 217 7.61 -2.10 -21.97
N ASP A 218 7.10 -1.02 -21.42
CA ASP A 218 5.91 -0.31 -21.89
C ASP A 218 6.27 1.01 -22.60
N GLY A 219 7.51 1.46 -22.48
CA GLY A 219 7.94 2.78 -22.89
C GLY A 219 7.54 3.86 -21.88
N GLY A 220 7.82 5.11 -22.22
CA GLY A 220 7.51 6.27 -21.39
C GLY A 220 8.72 7.15 -21.10
N ASP A 221 8.57 8.10 -20.21
CA ASP A 221 9.64 8.94 -19.69
C ASP A 221 9.59 8.98 -18.15
N LEU A 222 10.66 9.45 -17.54
CA LEU A 222 10.78 9.64 -16.11
C LEU A 222 11.80 10.75 -15.86
N CYS A 223 11.42 11.67 -14.98
CA CYS A 223 12.31 12.72 -14.53
C CYS A 223 12.67 12.53 -13.05
N VAL A 224 13.91 12.86 -12.70
CA VAL A 224 14.41 12.89 -11.33
C VAL A 224 14.86 14.30 -11.00
N ILE A 225 14.43 14.79 -9.84
CA ILE A 225 14.88 16.07 -9.28
C ILE A 225 15.66 15.77 -8.00
N PHE A 226 16.91 16.18 -7.94
CA PHE A 226 17.71 16.23 -6.73
C PHE A 226 17.65 17.64 -6.15
N LEU A 227 17.32 17.78 -4.88
CA LEU A 227 17.15 19.06 -4.19
C LEU A 227 17.98 19.06 -2.90
N ASP A 228 18.64 20.16 -2.64
CA ASP A 228 19.36 20.42 -1.39
C ASP A 228 18.96 21.77 -0.83
N LEU A 229 18.74 21.83 0.48
CA LEU A 229 18.37 23.08 1.17
C LEU A 229 19.61 23.93 1.45
N ASP A 230 19.65 25.07 0.83
CA ASP A 230 20.71 26.03 1.10
C ASP A 230 20.54 26.67 2.48
N ASN A 231 21.65 26.86 3.19
CA ASN A 231 21.74 27.55 4.46
C ASN A 231 21.10 26.88 5.68
N LEU A 232 20.67 25.61 5.60
CA LEU A 232 20.14 24.89 6.77
C LEU A 232 21.16 24.80 7.91
N LYS A 233 22.45 24.59 7.59
CA LYS A 233 23.52 24.61 8.57
C LYS A 233 23.55 25.91 9.39
N SER A 234 23.38 27.06 8.72
CA SER A 234 23.34 28.35 9.42
C SER A 234 22.17 28.47 10.40
N VAL A 235 21.02 27.87 10.06
CA VAL A 235 19.87 27.79 10.98
C VAL A 235 20.19 26.91 12.17
N ASN A 236 20.79 25.73 11.95
CA ASN A 236 21.23 24.86 13.04
C ASN A 236 22.24 25.53 13.96
N ASP A 237 23.24 26.18 13.40
CA ASP A 237 24.31 26.83 14.16
C ASP A 237 23.79 28.02 15.00
N ARG A 238 22.76 28.75 14.52
CA ARG A 238 22.19 29.93 15.21
C ARG A 238 21.05 29.58 16.18
N HIS A 239 20.22 28.60 15.82
CA HIS A 239 18.94 28.35 16.51
C HIS A 239 18.83 26.91 17.04
N GLY A 240 19.88 26.09 16.87
CA GLY A 240 19.93 24.73 17.34
C GLY A 240 19.26 23.71 16.37
N HIS A 241 19.58 22.44 16.59
CA HIS A 241 19.12 21.34 15.75
C HIS A 241 17.60 21.12 15.75
N LEU A 242 16.90 21.56 16.81
CA LEU A 242 15.42 21.49 16.84
C LEU A 242 14.81 22.42 15.78
N ALA A 243 15.36 23.64 15.63
CA ALA A 243 14.92 24.57 14.61
C ALA A 243 15.13 23.99 13.19
N GLY A 244 16.32 23.45 12.91
CA GLY A 244 16.59 22.81 11.60
C GLY A 244 15.72 21.58 11.35
N SER A 245 15.47 20.78 12.37
CA SER A 245 14.56 19.65 12.25
C SER A 245 13.12 20.08 11.92
N GLN A 246 12.66 21.17 12.52
CA GLN A 246 11.34 21.73 12.21
C GLN A 246 11.29 22.31 10.79
N VAL A 247 12.34 22.98 10.35
CA VAL A 247 12.47 23.43 8.92
C VAL A 247 12.33 22.24 7.97
N LEU A 248 13.02 21.13 8.24
CA LEU A 248 12.91 19.93 7.39
C LEU A 248 11.48 19.37 7.34
N ARG A 249 10.74 19.37 8.46
CA ARG A 249 9.32 18.99 8.48
C ARG A 249 8.48 19.92 7.62
N GLU A 250 8.69 21.22 7.73
CA GLU A 250 7.96 22.24 6.96
C GLU A 250 8.25 22.12 5.47
N VAL A 251 9.51 21.85 5.08
CA VAL A 251 9.89 21.57 3.69
C VAL A 251 9.20 20.31 3.19
N GLY A 252 9.20 19.23 3.96
CA GLY A 252 8.48 18.01 3.59
C GLY A 252 6.98 18.24 3.37
N TYR A 253 6.36 19.08 4.20
CA TYR A 253 4.97 19.50 4.02
C TYR A 253 4.78 20.37 2.77
N LEU A 254 5.69 21.32 2.53
CA LEU A 254 5.68 22.19 1.37
C LEU A 254 5.79 21.40 0.06
N LEU A 255 6.71 20.45 -0.01
CA LEU A 255 6.88 19.56 -1.17
C LEU A 255 5.58 18.81 -1.49
N ARG A 256 4.92 18.21 -0.49
CA ARG A 256 3.62 17.52 -0.67
C ARG A 256 2.50 18.43 -1.19
N ARG A 257 2.52 19.69 -0.83
CA ARG A 257 1.53 20.68 -1.34
C ARG A 257 1.84 21.20 -2.72
N THR A 258 3.11 21.28 -3.06
CA THR A 258 3.57 21.85 -4.34
C THR A 258 3.49 20.82 -5.46
N VAL A 259 3.80 19.55 -5.16
CA VAL A 259 3.75 18.45 -6.12
C VAL A 259 2.38 17.77 -6.01
N THR A 260 1.54 17.99 -7.00
CA THR A 260 0.16 17.53 -7.02
C THR A 260 -0.05 16.21 -7.79
N ASP A 261 0.96 15.73 -8.53
CA ASP A 261 0.90 14.44 -9.21
C ASP A 261 1.01 13.31 -8.19
N GLU A 262 -0.07 12.55 -8.03
CA GLU A 262 -0.16 11.41 -7.10
C GLU A 262 0.84 10.27 -7.44
N ARG A 263 1.33 10.20 -8.68
CA ARG A 263 2.33 9.23 -9.12
C ARG A 263 3.73 9.58 -8.66
N ALA A 264 3.97 10.85 -8.33
CA ALA A 264 5.26 11.34 -7.89
C ALA A 264 5.70 10.69 -6.57
N THR A 265 6.98 10.38 -6.46
CA THR A 265 7.57 9.87 -5.23
C THR A 265 8.48 10.94 -4.64
N LEU A 266 8.11 11.45 -3.47
CA LEU A 266 8.83 12.49 -2.75
C LEU A 266 9.64 11.86 -1.62
N THR A 267 10.96 12.00 -1.65
CA THR A 267 11.87 11.31 -0.75
C THR A 267 12.77 12.30 -0.02
N ARG A 268 13.02 12.07 1.26
CA ARG A 268 14.19 12.62 1.94
C ARG A 268 15.33 11.62 1.79
N TYR A 269 16.36 12.03 1.05
CA TYR A 269 17.51 11.19 0.72
C TYR A 269 18.51 11.10 1.88
N GLY A 270 18.79 12.22 2.53
CA GLY A 270 19.63 12.29 3.72
C GLY A 270 19.77 13.75 4.18
N GLY A 271 20.16 14.00 5.42
CA GLY A 271 20.45 15.37 5.89
C GLY A 271 19.41 16.41 5.46
N ASP A 272 19.82 17.29 4.58
CA ASP A 272 19.06 18.38 3.94
C ASP A 272 18.73 18.10 2.44
N GLU A 273 18.96 16.86 1.98
CA GLU A 273 18.75 16.45 0.59
C GLU A 273 17.40 15.73 0.41
N PHE A 274 16.75 16.06 -0.70
CA PHE A 274 15.50 15.46 -1.13
C PHE A 274 15.59 15.02 -2.59
N VAL A 275 14.95 13.91 -2.92
CA VAL A 275 14.88 13.37 -4.29
C VAL A 275 13.43 13.13 -4.67
N LEU A 276 13.04 13.59 -5.84
CA LEU A 276 11.72 13.39 -6.40
C LEU A 276 11.82 12.53 -7.66
N ILE A 277 10.97 11.51 -7.76
CA ILE A 277 10.76 10.71 -8.97
C ILE A 277 9.44 11.16 -9.57
N LEU A 278 9.46 11.52 -10.84
CA LEU A 278 8.31 12.02 -11.59
C LEU A 278 8.06 11.11 -12.80
N PRO A 279 7.22 10.06 -12.65
CA PRO A 279 6.85 9.20 -13.77
C PRO A 279 6.08 10.00 -14.83
N GLU A 280 6.28 9.64 -16.10
CA GLU A 280 5.64 10.29 -17.26
C GLU A 280 5.90 11.80 -17.40
N HIS A 281 7.00 12.29 -16.86
CA HIS A 281 7.46 13.66 -17.05
C HIS A 281 8.73 13.69 -17.87
N ASP A 282 8.78 14.59 -18.84
CA ASP A 282 9.98 14.88 -19.59
C ASP A 282 10.90 15.88 -18.87
N MET A 283 12.03 16.20 -19.51
CA MET A 283 13.02 17.12 -18.95
C MET A 283 12.48 18.53 -18.74
N GLN A 284 11.61 19.00 -19.63
CA GLN A 284 11.03 20.34 -19.55
C GLN A 284 10.04 20.43 -18.39
N GLU A 285 9.13 19.48 -18.29
CA GLU A 285 8.14 19.39 -17.20
C GLU A 285 8.83 19.27 -15.83
N GLY A 286 9.92 18.45 -15.76
CA GLY A 286 10.75 18.35 -14.57
C GLY A 286 11.41 19.67 -14.18
N MET A 287 11.92 20.44 -15.14
CA MET A 287 12.51 21.76 -14.89
C MET A 287 11.47 22.79 -14.44
N GLU A 288 10.27 22.78 -15.00
CA GLU A 288 9.17 23.66 -14.61
C GLU A 288 8.76 23.39 -13.16
N LEU A 289 8.61 22.10 -12.79
CA LEU A 289 8.29 21.70 -11.42
C LEU A 289 9.43 22.05 -10.45
N ALA A 290 10.69 21.83 -10.83
CA ALA A 290 11.84 22.22 -10.01
C ALA A 290 11.83 23.73 -9.73
N GLN A 291 11.52 24.55 -10.74
CA GLN A 291 11.43 26.00 -10.59
C GLN A 291 10.26 26.40 -9.67
N LEU A 292 9.11 25.71 -9.77
CA LEU A 292 7.97 25.91 -8.89
C LEU A 292 8.34 25.61 -7.43
N ILE A 293 8.98 24.47 -7.17
CA ILE A 293 9.45 24.07 -5.84
C ILE A 293 10.44 25.09 -5.27
N ARG A 294 11.45 25.48 -6.06
CA ARG A 294 12.42 26.48 -5.65
C ARG A 294 11.73 27.79 -5.23
N ASN A 295 10.82 28.28 -6.06
CA ASN A 295 10.10 29.53 -5.78
C ASN A 295 9.22 29.40 -4.52
N ALA A 296 8.57 28.25 -4.31
CA ALA A 296 7.77 27.97 -3.12
C ALA A 296 8.63 27.98 -1.85
N ILE A 297 9.82 27.36 -1.87
CA ILE A 297 10.75 27.38 -0.73
C ILE A 297 11.21 28.81 -0.45
N ARG A 298 11.66 29.53 -1.46
CA ARG A 298 12.16 30.92 -1.33
C ARG A 298 11.10 31.89 -0.80
N ALA A 299 9.83 31.71 -1.20
CA ALA A 299 8.72 32.57 -0.77
C ALA A 299 8.17 32.21 0.61
N SER A 300 8.56 31.06 1.16
CA SER A 300 8.02 30.57 2.43
C SER A 300 8.66 31.29 3.63
N THR A 301 7.85 31.49 4.67
CA THR A 301 8.31 31.87 6.01
C THR A 301 8.34 30.64 6.88
N PHE A 302 9.53 30.18 7.24
CA PHE A 302 9.73 29.00 8.08
C PHE A 302 9.71 29.37 9.55
N LEU A 303 9.36 28.40 10.42
CA LEU A 303 9.28 28.57 11.87
C LEU A 303 8.35 29.72 12.26
N SER A 304 7.21 29.85 11.56
CA SER A 304 6.19 30.85 11.86
C SER A 304 5.34 30.54 13.09
N ARG A 305 5.52 29.35 13.67
CA ARG A 305 4.89 28.90 14.93
C ARG A 305 5.95 28.43 15.91
N PRO A 306 5.65 28.44 17.23
CA PRO A 306 6.52 27.80 18.22
C PRO A 306 6.82 26.36 17.83
N TYR A 307 8.08 25.91 17.95
CA TYR A 307 8.54 24.61 17.46
C TYR A 307 9.10 23.69 18.56
N GLY A 308 9.20 24.18 19.77
CA GLY A 308 9.62 23.44 20.97
C GLY A 308 8.86 23.92 22.22
N PHE A 309 9.18 23.35 23.38
CA PHE A 309 8.44 23.60 24.62
C PHE A 309 8.53 25.06 25.08
N ASN A 310 9.67 25.73 24.77
CA ASN A 310 9.92 27.14 25.12
C ASN A 310 10.49 27.91 23.91
N ASP A 311 10.47 27.34 22.72
CA ASP A 311 11.08 27.96 21.54
C ASP A 311 10.05 28.81 20.78
N PRO A 312 10.24 30.15 20.76
CA PRO A 312 9.30 31.04 20.08
C PRO A 312 9.36 30.89 18.56
N ALA A 313 8.34 31.41 17.87
CA ALA A 313 8.37 31.54 16.40
C ALA A 313 9.54 32.43 15.97
N LEU A 314 10.32 31.97 14.97
CA LEU A 314 11.49 32.71 14.47
C LEU A 314 11.17 33.52 13.20
N ASN A 315 10.11 33.17 12.46
CA ASN A 315 9.67 33.84 11.23
C ASN A 315 10.80 34.01 10.19
N LEU A 316 11.49 32.91 9.86
CA LEU A 316 12.61 32.92 8.92
C LEU A 316 12.10 33.12 7.48
N HIS A 317 12.13 34.35 6.98
CA HIS A 317 11.76 34.66 5.61
C HIS A 317 13.02 35.02 4.78
N GLY A 318 13.14 34.42 3.59
CA GLY A 318 14.28 34.69 2.68
C GLY A 318 15.64 34.16 3.16
N VAL A 319 15.67 33.39 4.27
CA VAL A 319 16.90 32.79 4.81
C VAL A 319 17.23 31.46 4.13
N LEU A 320 16.20 30.66 3.86
CA LEU A 320 16.32 29.35 3.24
C LEU A 320 15.98 29.44 1.76
N THR A 321 16.84 28.86 0.94
CA THR A 321 16.61 28.65 -0.50
C THR A 321 16.88 27.19 -0.83
N ALA A 322 16.73 26.80 -2.07
CA ALA A 322 17.06 25.47 -2.54
C ALA A 322 17.82 25.51 -3.86
N SER A 323 18.79 24.62 -3.97
CA SER A 323 19.47 24.29 -5.21
C SER A 323 18.91 22.98 -5.74
N LEU A 324 18.63 22.91 -7.05
CA LEU A 324 18.03 21.74 -7.66
C LEU A 324 18.77 21.31 -8.93
N GLY A 325 18.92 19.99 -9.09
CA GLY A 325 19.42 19.34 -10.29
C GLY A 325 18.35 18.44 -10.89
N VAL A 326 18.17 18.46 -12.19
CA VAL A 326 17.10 17.75 -12.90
C VAL A 326 17.69 16.88 -14.00
N SER A 327 17.25 15.62 -14.08
CA SER A 327 17.60 14.69 -15.15
C SER A 327 16.38 13.93 -15.63
N SER A 328 16.38 13.44 -16.89
CA SER A 328 15.34 12.55 -17.40
C SER A 328 15.94 11.30 -18.00
N ILE A 329 15.20 10.19 -17.98
CA ILE A 329 15.70 8.90 -18.48
C ILE A 329 16.03 8.99 -19.97
N ARG A 330 15.15 9.61 -20.75
CA ARG A 330 15.31 9.73 -22.20
C ARG A 330 16.58 10.48 -22.62
N SER A 331 17.02 11.44 -21.82
CA SER A 331 18.18 12.30 -22.13
C SER A 331 19.47 11.83 -21.45
N HIS A 332 19.40 11.12 -20.31
CA HIS A 332 20.55 10.90 -19.45
C HIS A 332 20.73 9.42 -19.03
N ALA A 333 20.00 8.50 -19.64
CA ALA A 333 20.26 7.08 -19.47
C ALA A 333 20.67 6.43 -20.80
N THR A 334 21.56 5.46 -20.74
CA THR A 334 22.01 4.70 -21.91
C THR A 334 20.88 3.79 -22.38
N PRO A 335 20.38 3.97 -23.64
CA PRO A 335 19.36 3.10 -24.17
C PRO A 335 19.79 1.63 -24.19
N GLY A 336 18.94 0.72 -23.71
CA GLY A 336 19.22 -0.72 -23.67
C GLY A 336 20.17 -1.16 -22.55
N ALA A 337 20.64 -0.25 -21.70
CA ALA A 337 21.41 -0.62 -20.52
C ALA A 337 20.53 -1.33 -19.48
N SER A 338 21.15 -2.03 -18.52
CA SER A 338 20.43 -2.66 -17.42
C SER A 338 19.68 -1.60 -16.57
N VAL A 339 18.58 -2.00 -15.94
CA VAL A 339 17.81 -1.14 -15.03
C VAL A 339 18.71 -0.53 -13.94
N GLU A 340 19.62 -1.32 -13.41
CA GLU A 340 20.55 -0.85 -12.37
C GLU A 340 21.54 0.20 -12.91
N GLN A 341 22.02 0.04 -14.12
CA GLN A 341 22.87 1.03 -14.77
C GLN A 341 22.10 2.33 -15.06
N GLN A 342 20.90 2.24 -15.64
CA GLN A 342 20.04 3.41 -15.92
C GLN A 342 19.70 4.16 -14.62
N LYS A 343 19.41 3.44 -13.53
CA LYS A 343 19.18 4.02 -12.22
C LYS A 343 20.36 4.84 -11.73
N ASN A 344 21.55 4.30 -11.82
CA ASN A 344 22.77 4.98 -11.40
C ASN A 344 23.08 6.21 -12.29
N GLU A 345 22.88 6.09 -13.59
CA GLU A 345 23.10 7.18 -14.54
C GLU A 345 22.18 8.36 -14.27
N ILE A 346 20.85 8.14 -14.10
CA ILE A 346 19.90 9.21 -13.90
C ILE A 346 20.08 9.93 -12.54
N LEU A 347 20.39 9.18 -11.48
CA LEU A 347 20.65 9.77 -10.16
C LEU A 347 21.96 10.60 -10.19
N ARG A 348 23.03 10.08 -10.76
CA ARG A 348 24.30 10.81 -10.90
C ARG A 348 24.16 12.06 -11.73
N SER A 349 23.42 12.01 -12.83
CA SER A 349 23.19 13.17 -13.70
C SER A 349 22.43 14.28 -12.97
N ALA A 350 21.40 13.93 -12.18
CA ALA A 350 20.66 14.92 -11.38
C ALA A 350 21.54 15.54 -10.30
N ASP A 351 22.34 14.72 -9.61
CA ASP A 351 23.23 15.18 -8.55
C ASP A 351 24.39 16.06 -9.09
N ALA A 352 25.01 15.71 -10.23
CA ALA A 352 25.97 16.56 -10.91
C ALA A 352 25.39 17.93 -11.30
N ALA A 353 24.12 17.96 -11.75
CA ALA A 353 23.42 19.20 -12.02
C ALA A 353 23.18 20.03 -10.75
N LEU A 354 22.80 19.39 -9.64
CA LEU A 354 22.67 20.01 -8.32
C LEU A 354 24.00 20.62 -7.86
N TYR A 355 25.09 19.88 -7.99
CA TYR A 355 26.42 20.35 -7.64
C TYR A 355 26.77 21.64 -8.42
N ARG A 356 26.49 21.69 -9.73
CA ARG A 356 26.67 22.93 -10.53
C ARG A 356 25.79 24.08 -10.05
N ALA A 357 24.54 23.77 -9.64
CA ALA A 357 23.65 24.80 -9.07
C ALA A 357 24.26 25.42 -7.80
N LYS A 358 24.84 24.60 -6.92
CA LYS A 358 25.53 25.06 -5.71
C LYS A 358 26.78 25.91 -6.06
N GLN A 359 27.62 25.49 -7.00
CA GLN A 359 28.83 26.19 -7.41
C GLN A 359 28.52 27.55 -8.05
N LEU A 360 27.46 27.68 -8.83
CA LEU A 360 27.07 28.90 -9.49
C LEU A 360 26.38 29.93 -8.57
N GLY A 361 26.33 29.66 -7.25
CA GLY A 361 25.85 30.64 -6.26
C GLY A 361 24.49 30.24 -5.65
N LYS A 362 24.14 28.98 -5.69
CA LYS A 362 22.93 28.43 -5.04
C LYS A 362 21.61 29.01 -5.56
N ASP A 363 20.48 28.72 -4.90
CA ASP A 363 19.13 29.23 -5.21
C ASP A 363 18.79 29.17 -6.70
N ARG A 364 18.96 27.99 -7.32
CA ARG A 364 18.69 27.79 -8.75
C ARG A 364 18.41 26.35 -9.12
N CYS A 365 17.80 26.19 -10.29
CA CYS A 365 17.59 24.88 -10.92
C CYS A 365 18.55 24.74 -12.11
N MET A 366 19.19 23.58 -12.23
CA MET A 366 20.07 23.21 -13.33
C MET A 366 19.63 21.88 -13.95
N GLY A 367 19.57 21.85 -15.28
CA GLY A 367 19.39 20.60 -16.01
C GLY A 367 20.71 19.82 -16.11
N ALA A 368 20.63 18.51 -16.06
CA ALA A 368 21.76 17.63 -16.33
C ALA A 368 22.23 17.79 -17.78
N ARG A 369 23.50 17.46 -18.04
CA ARG A 369 24.13 17.41 -19.37
C ARG A 369 24.41 15.95 -19.73
N GLN A 370 24.55 15.63 -20.99
CA GLN A 370 24.87 14.28 -21.41
C GLN A 370 26.19 13.75 -20.83
N GLU A 371 27.18 14.61 -20.64
CA GLU A 371 28.48 14.30 -20.01
C GLU A 371 28.39 13.96 -18.52
N ASP A 372 27.31 14.33 -17.84
CA ASP A 372 27.12 14.10 -16.39
C ASP A 372 26.91 12.61 -16.05
N THR A 373 26.50 11.78 -17.00
CA THR A 373 26.35 10.33 -16.80
C THR A 373 27.65 9.64 -16.34
N HIS A 374 28.80 10.24 -16.63
CA HIS A 374 30.13 9.72 -16.30
C HIS A 374 30.82 10.48 -15.15
N PHE A 375 30.11 11.33 -14.42
CA PHE A 375 30.66 12.11 -13.33
C PHE A 375 31.16 11.18 -12.19
N PRO A 376 32.41 11.34 -11.67
CA PRO A 376 32.95 10.46 -10.65
C PRO A 376 32.19 10.60 -9.33
N ALA A 377 31.75 9.48 -8.75
CA ALA A 377 31.05 9.46 -7.46
C ALA A 377 31.88 10.04 -6.28
N ALA A 378 33.20 10.13 -6.42
CA ALA A 378 34.11 10.66 -5.39
C ALA A 378 34.05 12.20 -5.23
N MET A 379 33.29 12.94 -6.06
CA MET A 379 33.10 14.39 -5.94
C MET A 379 31.72 14.75 -5.36
N LEU A 380 30.96 13.78 -4.90
CA LEU A 380 29.57 13.90 -4.50
C LEU A 380 29.37 13.78 -2.96
N SER A 381 30.41 14.11 -2.17
CA SER A 381 30.36 14.12 -0.69
C SER A 381 30.42 15.52 -0.11
#